data_e288016197bc06f82c97df9b4bb079cf
#
_entry.id   e288016197bc06f82c97df9b4bb079cf
#
_cell.length_a   1.000
_cell.length_b   1.000
_cell.length_c   1.000
_cell.angle_alpha   90.00
_cell.angle_beta   90.00
_cell.angle_gamma   90.00
#
_symmetry.space_group_name_H-M   'P 1'
#
loop_
_entity.id
_entity.type
_entity.pdbx_description
1 polymer ?
#
loop_
_entity_poly.entity_id
_entity_poly.type
_entity_poly.pdbx_seq_one_letter_code
_entity_poly.pdbx_strand_id
1 'polypeptide(L)'
;MKIYNKGNKMGLLNSSNATERIIQESVPGKQVTIAHVIASPTPDIYERLGIDDKGAIGILTLSPYETAIIAADIATKAADVEIGFLDRFTGSVVITGDVQSVETALKDVTEKLCDTLGFTTAVITRT
;
A
#
# COMPACT_ATOMS: atom_id res chain seq x y z
N MET A 1 14.60 1.13 -4.81
CA MET A 1 15.22 1.77 -4.50
C MET A 1 15.70 2.33 -4.46
N LYS A 2 14.97 1.76 -4.64
CA LYS A 2 15.51 2.39 -4.48
C LYS A 2 15.58 2.46 -4.58
N ILE A 3 14.99 1.90 -4.53
CA ILE A 3 15.49 2.18 -4.65
C ILE A 3 15.74 2.20 -4.56
N TYR A 4 15.56 1.59 -4.66
CA TYR A 4 16.35 1.95 -4.56
C TYR A 4 16.55 2.22 -4.28
N ASN A 5 16.25 1.68 -4.26
CA ASN A 5 16.99 2.12 -4.07
C ASN A 5 17.48 2.38 -3.82
N LYS A 6 17.49 1.92 -3.71
CA LYS A 6 18.15 2.32 -3.55
C LYS A 6 18.62 2.49 -3.51
N GLY A 7 18.42 1.47 -3.42
CA GLY A 7 18.95 1.88 -3.43
C GLY A 7 19.49 1.70 -3.69
N ASN A 8 19.68 1.40 -3.59
CA ASN A 8 20.42 1.58 -3.78
C ASN A 8 20.96 1.62 -4.08
N LYS A 9 20.09 1.34 -4.05
CA LYS A 9 20.61 1.57 -4.44
C LYS A 9 21.23 1.43 -4.75
N MET A 10 21.30 0.86 -4.92
CA MET A 10 21.87 0.94 -5.23
C MET A 10 22.41 0.78 -5.60
N GLY A 11 21.99 0.00 -5.67
CA GLY A 11 22.45 0.20 -6.06
C GLY A 11 22.82 -0.31 -6.70
N LEU A 12 22.88 -0.62 -7.07
CA LEU A 12 23.26 -0.70 -7.70
C LEU A 12 23.75 -1.02 -8.25
N LEU A 13 23.50 -1.44 -8.63
CA LEU A 13 23.94 -1.42 -9.31
C LEU A 13 24.51 -1.84 -9.76
N ASN A 14 24.23 -2.23 -9.91
CA ASN A 14 24.78 -2.31 -10.43
C ASN A 14 25.16 -2.93 -10.96
N SER A 15 24.87 -3.49 -11.22
CA SER A 15 25.19 -3.65 -11.70
C SER A 15 25.47 -4.28 -12.27
N SER A 16 25.15 -4.66 -12.43
CA SER A 16 25.44 -4.75 -12.86
C SER A 16 25.50 -5.02 -13.39
N ASN A 17 25.03 -4.97 -13.51
CA ASN A 17 25.14 -4.81 -13.90
C ASN A 17 24.82 -4.90 -14.31
N ALA A 18 24.15 -5.02 -14.32
CA ALA A 18 23.89 -4.67 -14.47
C ALA A 18 23.62 -5.10 -14.76
N THR A 19 23.40 -5.35 -14.88
CA THR A 19 23.22 -5.31 -14.83
C THR A 19 22.98 -5.58 -14.66
N GLU A 20 22.73 -5.68 -14.61
CA GLU A 20 22.43 -5.51 -14.09
C GLU A 20 21.87 -5.31 -13.81
N ARG A 21 21.61 -5.17 -13.98
CA ARG A 21 20.93 -4.80 -13.57
C ARG A 21 20.10 -4.96 -13.48
N ILE A 22 19.84 -5.18 -13.49
CA ILE A 22 19.05 -5.22 -13.22
C ILE A 22 18.47 -5.66 -12.98
N ILE A 23 18.36 -6.13 -12.86
CA ILE A 23 17.71 -6.44 -12.34
C ILE A 23 17.59 -6.66 -11.53
N GLN A 24 17.57 -6.54 -10.98
CA GLN A 24 17.29 -6.55 -10.13
C GLN A 24 16.81 -6.42 -9.43
N GLU A 25 16.74 -5.86 -9.02
CA GLU A 25 16.22 -5.56 -8.41
C GLU A 25 14.97 -5.51 -8.12
N SER A 26 14.39 -5.04 -8.70
CA SER A 26 13.04 -5.21 -8.27
C SER A 26 12.70 -6.70 -8.16
N VAL A 27 12.17 -7.12 -7.02
CA VAL A 27 11.69 -8.48 -6.87
C VAL A 27 10.31 -8.53 -7.50
N PRO A 28 10.11 -9.30 -8.57
CA PRO A 28 8.79 -9.40 -9.19
C PRO A 28 7.77 -9.84 -8.16
N GLY A 29 6.65 -9.15 -8.08
CA GLY A 29 5.57 -9.50 -7.18
C GLY A 29 5.54 -8.77 -5.85
N LYS A 30 6.62 -8.13 -5.42
CA LYS A 30 6.62 -7.36 -4.18
C LYS A 30 6.24 -5.91 -4.49
N GLN A 31 4.95 -5.66 -4.62
CA GLN A 31 4.46 -4.36 -5.06
C GLN A 31 3.23 -3.91 -4.31
N VAL A 32 3.15 -2.61 -4.03
CA VAL A 32 1.90 -1.93 -3.76
C VAL A 32 1.51 -1.27 -5.08
N THR A 33 0.47 -1.77 -5.71
CA THR A 33 0.08 -1.30 -7.05
C THR A 33 -0.93 -0.16 -7.00
N ILE A 34 -1.76 -0.11 -5.97
CA ILE A 34 -2.70 0.99 -5.74
C ILE A 34 -2.61 1.38 -4.27
N ALA A 35 -2.53 2.68 -4.02
CA ALA A 35 -2.69 3.28 -2.70
C ALA A 35 -3.51 4.55 -2.92
N HIS A 36 -4.79 4.52 -2.59
CA HIS A 36 -5.71 5.58 -2.96
C HIS A 36 -6.62 5.98 -1.81
N VAL A 37 -6.80 7.29 -1.63
CA VAL A 37 -7.72 7.86 -0.65
C VAL A 37 -8.92 8.43 -1.38
N ILE A 38 -10.12 7.98 -1.00
CA ILE A 38 -11.37 8.64 -1.39
C ILE A 38 -11.76 9.51 -0.21
N ALA A 39 -11.60 10.83 -0.36
CA ALA A 39 -11.72 11.75 0.77
C ALA A 39 -13.16 11.92 1.25
N SER A 40 -14.12 11.81 0.35
CA SER A 40 -15.53 12.01 0.69
C SER A 40 -16.39 11.12 -0.21
N PRO A 41 -16.39 9.80 0.03
CA PRO A 41 -17.18 8.89 -0.80
C PRO A 41 -18.67 9.20 -0.68
N THR A 42 -19.42 8.92 -1.74
CA THR A 42 -20.87 9.05 -1.67
C THR A 42 -21.43 7.99 -0.71
N PRO A 43 -22.56 8.28 -0.05
CA PRO A 43 -23.16 7.29 0.85
C PRO A 43 -23.46 5.95 0.17
N ASP A 44 -23.78 5.97 -1.12
CA ASP A 44 -24.07 4.78 -1.90
C ASP A 44 -22.87 3.81 -1.94
N ILE A 45 -21.65 4.34 -1.98
CA ILE A 45 -20.43 3.51 -1.97
C ILE A 45 -20.33 2.69 -0.68
N TYR A 46 -20.56 3.34 0.46
CA TYR A 46 -20.53 2.64 1.75
C TYR A 46 -21.59 1.55 1.82
N GLU A 47 -22.78 1.85 1.35
CA GLU A 47 -23.87 0.90 1.37
C GLU A 47 -23.56 -0.31 0.51
N ARG A 48 -23.05 -0.09 -0.69
CA ARG A 48 -22.71 -1.18 -1.61
C ARG A 48 -21.56 -2.04 -1.12
N LEU A 49 -20.61 -1.45 -0.40
CA LEU A 49 -19.52 -2.20 0.20
C LEU A 49 -19.93 -2.87 1.51
N GLY A 50 -21.04 -2.47 2.11
CA GLY A 50 -21.50 -3.03 3.37
C GLY A 50 -20.64 -2.59 4.55
N ILE A 51 -20.10 -1.39 4.50
CA ILE A 51 -19.24 -0.85 5.57
C ILE A 51 -19.82 0.46 6.09
N ASP A 52 -19.43 0.83 7.31
CA ASP A 52 -19.90 2.05 7.94
C ASP A 52 -19.23 3.29 7.36
N ASP A 53 -20.00 4.38 7.27
CA ASP A 53 -19.49 5.68 6.85
C ASP A 53 -18.66 6.28 7.97
N LYS A 54 -17.34 6.35 7.77
CA LYS A 54 -16.40 6.97 8.71
C LYS A 54 -15.79 8.25 8.16
N GLY A 55 -16.21 8.69 6.97
CA GLY A 55 -15.75 9.92 6.35
C GLY A 55 -14.87 9.74 5.14
N ALA A 56 -13.99 8.75 5.15
CA ALA A 56 -13.08 8.47 4.02
C ALA A 56 -12.83 6.98 3.87
N ILE A 57 -12.37 6.60 2.69
CA ILE A 57 -12.00 5.22 2.37
C ILE A 57 -10.57 5.22 1.84
N GLY A 58 -9.77 4.27 2.30
CA GLY A 58 -8.45 3.99 1.74
C GLY A 58 -8.46 2.66 1.04
N ILE A 59 -7.81 2.60 -0.12
CA ILE A 59 -7.74 1.38 -0.92
C ILE A 59 -6.28 1.03 -1.16
N LEU A 60 -5.94 -0.24 -0.89
CA LEU A 60 -4.62 -0.80 -1.19
C LEU A 60 -4.80 -2.07 -2.01
N THR A 61 -3.96 -2.23 -3.03
CA THR A 61 -3.79 -3.52 -3.68
C THR A 61 -2.32 -3.87 -3.69
N LEU A 62 -2.02 -5.11 -3.34
CA LEU A 62 -0.67 -5.56 -3.06
C LEU A 62 -0.38 -6.91 -3.70
N SER A 63 0.89 -7.17 -3.97
CA SER A 63 1.40 -8.46 -4.39
C SER A 63 2.66 -8.77 -3.59
N PRO A 64 2.87 -10.00 -3.15
CA PRO A 64 1.94 -11.13 -3.22
C PRO A 64 0.67 -10.87 -2.41
N TYR A 65 -0.39 -11.60 -2.75
CA TYR A 65 -1.74 -11.29 -2.26
C TYR A 65 -1.86 -11.32 -0.74
N GLU A 66 -1.20 -12.25 -0.08
CA GLU A 66 -1.25 -12.37 1.38
C GLU A 66 -0.62 -11.19 2.10
N THR A 67 0.10 -10.32 1.38
CA THR A 67 0.61 -9.07 1.95
C THR A 67 -0.52 -8.17 2.44
N ALA A 68 -1.73 -8.38 1.94
CA ALA A 68 -2.91 -7.66 2.40
C ALA A 68 -3.09 -7.80 3.92
N ILE A 69 -2.76 -8.96 4.48
CA ILE A 69 -2.87 -9.20 5.92
C ILE A 69 -1.87 -8.33 6.68
N ILE A 70 -0.64 -8.25 6.17
CA ILE A 70 0.41 -7.41 6.79
C ILE A 70 0.02 -5.94 6.69
N ALA A 71 -0.46 -5.52 5.52
CA ALA A 71 -0.87 -4.14 5.30
C ALA A 71 -2.01 -3.73 6.24
N ALA A 72 -2.98 -4.61 6.43
CA ALA A 72 -4.09 -4.35 7.34
C ALA A 72 -3.60 -4.19 8.78
N ASP A 73 -2.65 -5.02 9.21
CA ASP A 73 -2.07 -4.91 10.53
C ASP A 73 -1.34 -3.58 10.71
N ILE A 74 -0.50 -3.21 9.74
CA ILE A 74 0.21 -1.94 9.80
C ILE A 74 -0.76 -0.77 9.86
N ALA A 75 -1.78 -0.78 8.99
CA ALA A 75 -2.74 0.32 8.90
C ALA A 75 -3.46 0.54 10.22
N THR A 76 -3.95 -0.53 10.84
CA THR A 76 -4.73 -0.41 12.07
C THR A 76 -3.87 -0.04 13.28
N LYS A 77 -2.57 -0.31 13.23
CA LYS A 77 -1.64 0.11 14.27
C LYS A 77 -1.19 1.54 14.09
N ALA A 78 -1.24 2.08 12.87
CA ALA A 78 -0.70 3.39 12.53
C ALA A 78 -1.66 4.54 12.83
N ALA A 79 -2.97 4.31 12.71
CA ALA A 79 -3.96 5.36 12.80
C ALA A 79 -5.32 4.79 13.22
N ASP A 80 -6.24 5.70 13.52
CA ASP A 80 -7.60 5.31 13.93
C ASP A 80 -8.43 4.97 12.69
N VAL A 81 -8.19 3.80 12.15
CA VAL A 81 -8.91 3.28 11.00
C VAL A 81 -9.43 1.88 11.30
N GLU A 82 -10.48 1.49 10.59
CA GLU A 82 -11.05 0.16 10.66
C GLU A 82 -10.90 -0.52 9.31
N ILE A 83 -10.79 -1.85 9.33
CA ILE A 83 -10.76 -2.62 8.10
C ILE A 83 -12.20 -2.80 7.64
N GLY A 84 -12.52 -2.25 6.48
CA GLY A 84 -13.82 -2.45 5.86
C GLY A 84 -13.87 -3.73 5.04
N PHE A 85 -12.73 -4.10 4.47
CA PHE A 85 -12.65 -5.25 3.58
C PHE A 85 -11.20 -5.70 3.48
N LEU A 86 -10.99 -7.00 3.53
CA LEU A 86 -9.66 -7.59 3.37
C LEU A 86 -9.80 -8.87 2.56
N ASP A 87 -9.13 -8.92 1.41
CA ASP A 87 -9.18 -10.10 0.55
C ASP A 87 -7.74 -10.56 0.28
N ARG A 88 -7.35 -11.61 0.97
CA ARG A 88 -6.01 -12.20 0.82
C ARG A 88 -5.83 -12.94 -0.50
N PHE A 89 -6.91 -13.21 -1.23
CA PHE A 89 -6.84 -13.92 -2.50
C PHE A 89 -6.62 -12.98 -3.68
N THR A 90 -7.02 -11.73 -3.55
CA THR A 90 -6.79 -10.71 -4.56
C THR A 90 -5.76 -9.67 -4.15
N GLY A 91 -5.39 -9.64 -2.87
CA GLY A 91 -4.46 -8.65 -2.35
C GLY A 91 -5.06 -7.28 -2.14
N SER A 92 -6.37 -7.21 -1.90
CA SER A 92 -7.09 -5.94 -1.74
C SER A 92 -7.40 -5.67 -0.28
N VAL A 93 -7.20 -4.41 0.15
CA VAL A 93 -7.55 -3.96 1.49
C VAL A 93 -8.30 -2.64 1.36
N VAL A 94 -9.43 -2.55 2.03
CA VAL A 94 -10.18 -1.29 2.15
C VAL A 94 -10.24 -0.93 3.63
N ILE A 95 -9.80 0.28 3.94
CA ILE A 95 -9.85 0.81 5.31
C ILE A 95 -10.76 2.03 5.35
N THR A 96 -11.34 2.30 6.51
CA THR A 96 -12.23 3.43 6.71
C THR A 96 -11.82 4.22 7.94
N GLY A 97 -12.07 5.52 7.92
CA GLY A 97 -11.77 6.42 9.00
C GLY A 97 -11.94 7.86 8.52
N ASP A 98 -11.56 8.83 9.35
CA ASP A 98 -11.51 10.19 8.85
C ASP A 98 -10.37 10.30 7.83
N VAL A 99 -10.41 11.35 7.00
CA VAL A 99 -9.49 11.46 5.87
C VAL A 99 -8.03 11.51 6.33
N GLN A 100 -7.74 12.18 7.42
CA GLN A 100 -6.36 12.28 7.90
C GLN A 100 -5.85 10.95 8.42
N SER A 101 -6.68 10.21 9.15
CA SER A 101 -6.31 8.88 9.64
C SER A 101 -6.07 7.91 8.50
N VAL A 102 -6.91 7.95 7.46
CA VAL A 102 -6.74 7.10 6.30
C VAL A 102 -5.44 7.44 5.58
N GLU A 103 -5.15 8.72 5.38
CA GLU A 103 -3.90 9.14 4.74
C GLU A 103 -2.68 8.69 5.53
N THR A 104 -2.71 8.87 6.86
CA THR A 104 -1.63 8.44 7.73
C THR A 104 -1.41 6.93 7.66
N ALA A 105 -2.51 6.17 7.67
CA ALA A 105 -2.42 4.72 7.59
C ALA A 105 -1.79 4.25 6.27
N LEU A 106 -2.22 4.82 5.14
CA LEU A 106 -1.67 4.45 3.84
C LEU A 106 -0.20 4.82 3.74
N LYS A 107 0.17 5.99 4.25
CA LYS A 107 1.57 6.42 4.25
C LYS A 107 2.43 5.46 5.05
N ASP A 108 1.99 5.08 6.24
CA ASP A 108 2.74 4.18 7.10
C ASP A 108 2.88 2.79 6.47
N VAL A 109 1.81 2.28 5.84
CA VAL A 109 1.86 1.00 5.15
C VAL A 109 2.90 1.03 4.03
N THR A 110 2.83 2.04 3.16
CA THR A 110 3.75 2.10 2.02
C THR A 110 5.19 2.29 2.46
N GLU A 111 5.42 3.11 3.47
CA GLU A 111 6.78 3.32 3.99
C GLU A 111 7.36 2.06 4.62
N LYS A 112 6.58 1.38 5.47
CA LYS A 112 7.07 0.18 6.13
C LYS A 112 7.29 -0.98 5.17
N LEU A 113 6.40 -1.15 4.20
CA LEU A 113 6.60 -2.20 3.20
C LEU A 113 7.86 -1.92 2.37
N CYS A 114 8.08 -0.67 1.99
CA CYS A 114 9.27 -0.29 1.24
C CYS A 114 10.54 -0.49 2.07
N ASP A 115 10.58 0.11 3.26
CA ASP A 115 11.81 0.19 4.05
C ASP A 115 12.18 -1.13 4.71
N THR A 116 11.18 -1.91 5.13
CA THR A 116 11.41 -3.12 5.90
C THR A 116 11.40 -4.37 5.02
N LEU A 117 10.52 -4.43 4.04
CA LEU A 117 10.31 -5.63 3.25
C LEU A 117 10.70 -5.48 1.78
N GLY A 118 11.21 -4.32 1.38
CA GLY A 118 11.74 -4.12 0.03
C GLY A 118 10.69 -4.04 -1.06
N PHE A 119 9.47 -3.63 -0.74
CA PHE A 119 8.41 -3.49 -1.73
C PHE A 119 8.62 -2.27 -2.61
N THR A 120 8.24 -2.39 -3.87
CA THR A 120 8.04 -1.24 -4.75
C THR A 120 6.65 -0.68 -4.45
N THR A 121 6.56 0.61 -4.15
CA THR A 121 5.30 1.19 -3.74
C THR A 121 4.77 2.20 -4.74
N ALA A 122 3.44 2.27 -4.83
CA ALA A 122 2.77 3.29 -5.64
C ALA A 122 2.72 4.61 -4.88
N VAL A 123 2.65 5.69 -5.63
CA VAL A 123 2.36 7.01 -5.06
C VAL A 123 0.93 6.98 -4.49
N ILE A 124 0.74 7.58 -3.33
CA ILE A 124 -0.60 7.70 -2.74
C ILE A 124 -1.38 8.74 -3.52
N THR A 125 -2.49 8.33 -4.10
CA THR A 125 -3.37 9.20 -4.87
C THR A 125 -4.63 9.51 -4.06
N ARG A 126 -5.38 10.52 -4.50
CA ARG A 126 -6.56 10.99 -3.77
C ARG A 126 -7.64 11.50 -4.70
N THR A 127 -8.89 11.18 -4.37
CA THR A 127 -10.06 11.76 -5.02
C THR A 127 -11.08 12.31 -4.02
#